data_049a02ace620dba88b9242de5cd4ec94
#
_entry.id   049a02ace620dba88b9242de5cd4ec94
#
_cell.length_a   1.000
_cell.length_b   1.000
_cell.length_c   1.000
_cell.angle_alpha   90.00
_cell.angle_beta   90.00
_cell.angle_gamma   90.00
#
_symmetry.space_group_name_H-M   'P 1'
#
loop_
_entity.id
_entity.type
_entity.pdbx_description
1 polymer ?
#
loop_
_entity_poly.entity_id
_entity_poly.type
_entity_poly.pdbx_seq_one_letter_code
_entity_poly.pdbx_strand_id
1 'polypeptide(L)'
;MKKKKIVLFVAIALLLCCGLLVYNYARIPLRCYIPEGNWETWKWHDFSWGTTRYYSNEQAIEETLTMLNEAKLPKTRPFDYRSGGVIGFMADNVTFSFYEDGHVCVIIMDEQHAVVDRHYFTGGEELYLHMQAIVAQLDIESQT
;
A
#
# COMPACT_ATOMS: atom_id res chain seq x y z
N MET A 1 -20.46 46.90 6.32
CA MET A 1 -19.36 46.34 5.49
C MET A 1 -18.43 45.41 6.26
N LYS A 2 -18.00 45.72 7.46
CA LYS A 2 -17.08 44.85 8.25
C LYS A 2 -17.64 43.44 8.55
N LYS A 3 -18.93 43.33 8.95
CA LYS A 3 -19.57 42.04 9.27
C LYS A 3 -19.63 41.09 8.07
N LYS A 4 -19.95 41.57 6.84
CA LYS A 4 -19.98 40.74 5.62
C LYS A 4 -18.60 40.20 5.25
N LYS A 5 -17.52 40.99 5.45
CA LYS A 5 -16.15 40.51 5.19
C LYS A 5 -15.71 39.45 6.20
N ILE A 6 -16.11 39.57 7.47
CA ILE A 6 -15.82 38.57 8.51
C ILE A 6 -16.52 37.24 8.19
N VAL A 7 -17.82 37.30 7.83
CA VAL A 7 -18.59 36.11 7.45
C VAL A 7 -17.96 35.39 6.23
N LEU A 8 -17.56 36.15 5.23
CA LEU A 8 -16.89 35.59 4.04
C LEU A 8 -15.55 34.92 4.41
N PHE A 9 -14.75 35.56 5.27
CA PHE A 9 -13.46 35.00 5.70
C PHE A 9 -13.64 33.71 6.50
N VAL A 10 -14.63 33.66 7.41
CA VAL A 10 -14.97 32.45 8.19
C VAL A 10 -15.44 31.32 7.27
N ALA A 11 -16.27 31.63 6.27
CA ALA A 11 -16.75 30.64 5.30
C ALA A 11 -15.60 30.05 4.48
N ILE A 12 -14.65 30.87 4.00
CA ILE A 12 -13.46 30.41 3.28
C ILE A 12 -12.58 29.55 4.19
N ALA A 13 -12.36 29.95 5.43
CA ALA A 13 -11.57 29.17 6.38
C ALA A 13 -12.19 27.80 6.67
N LEU A 14 -13.52 27.74 6.84
CA LEU A 14 -14.26 26.48 7.02
C LEU A 14 -14.14 25.59 5.77
N LEU A 15 -14.28 26.12 4.58
CA LEU A 15 -14.13 25.35 3.34
C LEU A 15 -12.70 24.80 3.19
N LEU A 16 -11.67 25.56 3.53
CA LEU A 16 -10.29 25.11 3.53
C LEU A 16 -10.05 24.01 4.57
N CYS A 17 -10.60 24.16 5.79
CA CYS A 17 -10.51 23.14 6.83
C CYS A 17 -11.23 21.84 6.40
N CYS A 18 -12.44 21.94 5.84
CA CYS A 18 -13.17 20.78 5.32
C CYS A 18 -12.41 20.12 4.17
N GLY A 19 -11.85 20.90 3.24
CA GLY A 19 -11.04 20.39 2.14
C GLY A 19 -9.79 19.65 2.63
N LEU A 20 -9.09 20.18 3.63
CA LEU A 20 -7.95 19.52 4.27
C LEU A 20 -8.35 18.23 5.00
N LEU A 21 -9.48 18.22 5.68
CA LEU A 21 -9.99 17.02 6.35
C LEU A 21 -10.34 15.94 5.31
N VAL A 22 -11.07 16.29 4.26
CA VAL A 22 -11.39 15.34 3.18
C VAL A 22 -10.12 14.81 2.52
N TYR A 23 -9.13 15.66 2.25
CA TYR A 23 -7.87 15.24 1.68
C TYR A 23 -7.11 14.28 2.59
N ASN A 24 -7.05 14.55 3.90
CA ASN A 24 -6.35 13.68 4.86
C ASN A 24 -7.07 12.34 5.12
N TYR A 25 -8.40 12.31 4.99
CA TYR A 25 -9.20 11.09 5.19
C TYR A 25 -9.66 10.44 3.88
N ALA A 26 -9.31 11.00 2.72
CA ALA A 26 -9.62 10.37 1.43
C ALA A 26 -8.92 9.02 1.34
N ARG A 27 -9.72 7.96 1.14
CA ARG A 27 -9.20 6.61 0.89
C ARG A 27 -8.85 6.44 -0.58
N ILE A 28 -7.65 5.98 -0.84
CA ILE A 28 -7.15 5.77 -2.19
C ILE A 28 -7.15 4.29 -2.52
N PRO A 29 -7.74 3.89 -3.65
CA PRO A 29 -7.72 2.50 -4.07
C PRO A 29 -6.29 2.08 -4.47
N LEU A 30 -5.78 0.99 -3.86
CA LEU A 30 -4.44 0.48 -4.14
C LEU A 30 -4.30 -0.01 -5.60
N ARG A 31 -5.40 -0.38 -6.24
CA ARG A 31 -5.43 -0.77 -7.66
C ARG A 31 -4.81 0.27 -8.60
N CYS A 32 -4.80 1.56 -8.21
CA CYS A 32 -4.22 2.63 -9.02
C CYS A 32 -2.70 2.46 -9.22
N TYR A 33 -2.05 1.64 -8.40
CA TYR A 33 -0.61 1.39 -8.45
C TYR A 33 -0.26 0.02 -9.07
N ILE A 34 -1.26 -0.81 -9.39
CA ILE A 34 -1.03 -2.12 -10.01
C ILE A 34 -0.64 -1.89 -11.47
N PRO A 35 0.56 -2.32 -11.90
CA PRO A 35 0.98 -2.18 -13.29
C PRO A 35 0.20 -3.10 -14.22
N GLU A 36 0.09 -2.72 -15.48
CA GLU A 36 -0.33 -3.61 -16.56
C GLU A 36 0.92 -4.39 -17.02
N GLY A 37 0.98 -5.69 -16.77
CA GLY A 37 2.19 -6.45 -17.08
C GLY A 37 2.02 -7.97 -17.07
N ASN A 38 3.13 -8.66 -17.30
CA ASN A 38 3.18 -10.12 -17.28
C ASN A 38 3.31 -10.63 -15.83
N TRP A 39 2.29 -11.31 -15.34
CA TRP A 39 2.22 -11.81 -13.96
C TRP A 39 3.25 -12.89 -13.63
N GLU A 40 3.89 -13.51 -14.60
CA GLU A 40 4.93 -14.52 -14.38
C GLU A 40 6.17 -14.00 -13.65
N THR A 41 6.37 -12.68 -13.68
CA THR A 41 7.50 -12.02 -12.99
C THR A 41 7.16 -11.54 -11.59
N TRP A 42 5.90 -11.61 -11.19
CA TRP A 42 5.43 -11.10 -9.91
C TRP A 42 5.71 -12.10 -8.79
N LYS A 43 6.06 -11.59 -7.60
CA LYS A 43 6.51 -12.42 -6.48
C LYS A 43 6.32 -11.75 -5.12
N TRP A 44 6.31 -12.57 -4.07
CA TRP A 44 6.27 -12.12 -2.68
C TRP A 44 7.65 -12.21 -2.04
N HIS A 45 7.89 -11.30 -1.09
CA HIS A 45 9.05 -11.31 -0.21
C HIS A 45 8.56 -11.34 1.23
N ASP A 46 9.01 -12.32 1.98
CA ASP A 46 8.85 -12.34 3.42
C ASP A 46 10.15 -11.86 4.09
N PHE A 47 10.10 -10.65 4.64
CA PHE A 47 11.22 -10.05 5.36
C PHE A 47 11.18 -10.29 6.86
N SER A 48 10.14 -10.96 7.38
CA SER A 48 9.86 -11.06 8.83
C SER A 48 10.94 -11.77 9.61
N TRP A 49 11.74 -12.61 8.96
CA TRP A 49 12.73 -13.48 9.62
C TRP A 49 14.17 -13.25 9.18
N GLY A 50 14.47 -12.13 8.53
CA GLY A 50 15.80 -11.83 8.02
C GLY A 50 16.24 -12.71 6.84
N THR A 51 15.35 -13.56 6.34
CA THR A 51 15.54 -14.37 5.14
C THR A 51 14.61 -13.88 4.04
N THR A 52 15.17 -13.50 2.91
CA THR A 52 14.37 -13.15 1.73
C THR A 52 13.97 -14.45 1.03
N ARG A 53 12.68 -14.71 0.98
CA ARG A 53 12.11 -15.83 0.24
C ARG A 53 11.30 -15.27 -0.92
N TYR A 54 11.43 -15.91 -2.08
CA TYR A 54 10.71 -15.54 -3.29
C TYR A 54 9.73 -16.63 -3.65
N TYR A 55 8.49 -16.25 -3.78
CA TYR A 55 7.42 -17.16 -4.19
C TYR A 55 6.77 -16.62 -5.45
N SER A 56 6.36 -17.51 -6.36
CA SER A 56 5.56 -17.16 -7.51
C SER A 56 4.53 -18.26 -7.74
N ASN A 57 3.25 -17.90 -7.72
CA ASN A 57 2.14 -18.81 -7.90
C ASN A 57 0.96 -18.04 -8.52
N GLU A 58 0.46 -18.48 -9.67
CA GLU A 58 -0.58 -17.78 -10.43
C GLU A 58 -1.86 -17.56 -9.61
N GLN A 59 -2.33 -18.60 -8.88
CA GLN A 59 -3.52 -18.48 -8.06
C GLN A 59 -3.35 -17.46 -6.94
N ALA A 60 -2.19 -17.46 -6.28
CA ALA A 60 -1.88 -16.50 -5.22
C ALA A 60 -1.74 -15.07 -5.78
N ILE A 61 -1.26 -14.89 -7.02
CA ILE A 61 -1.22 -13.60 -7.70
C ILE A 61 -2.65 -13.10 -7.94
N GLU A 62 -3.55 -13.93 -8.47
CA GLU A 62 -4.95 -13.55 -8.69
C GLU A 62 -5.66 -13.17 -7.39
N GLU A 63 -5.43 -13.92 -6.31
CA GLU A 63 -5.99 -13.61 -4.99
C GLU A 63 -5.46 -12.27 -4.47
N THR A 64 -4.15 -12.03 -4.58
CA THR A 64 -3.51 -10.77 -4.20
C THR A 64 -4.06 -9.59 -5.02
N LEU A 65 -4.22 -9.75 -6.34
CA LEU A 65 -4.80 -8.74 -7.20
C LEU A 65 -6.25 -8.41 -6.83
N THR A 66 -7.04 -9.42 -6.54
CA THR A 66 -8.43 -9.24 -6.09
C THR A 66 -8.47 -8.40 -4.81
N MET A 67 -7.65 -8.75 -3.83
CA MET A 67 -7.52 -8.02 -2.58
C MET A 67 -7.09 -6.56 -2.81
N LEU A 68 -6.06 -6.32 -3.63
CA LEU A 68 -5.57 -4.97 -3.92
C LEU A 68 -6.58 -4.13 -4.70
N ASN A 69 -7.38 -4.76 -5.59
CA ASN A 69 -8.45 -4.07 -6.32
C ASN A 69 -9.56 -3.55 -5.41
N GLU A 70 -9.85 -4.25 -4.33
CA GLU A 70 -10.88 -3.88 -3.36
C GLU A 70 -10.35 -2.92 -2.28
N ALA A 71 -9.06 -2.96 -2.01
CA ALA A 71 -8.44 -2.20 -0.93
C ALA A 71 -8.44 -0.70 -1.20
N LYS A 72 -8.96 0.07 -0.22
CA LYS A 72 -8.94 1.53 -0.21
C LYS A 72 -8.41 2.00 1.12
N LEU A 73 -7.24 2.62 1.14
CA LEU A 73 -6.55 3.05 2.35
C LEU A 73 -6.38 4.57 2.42
N PRO A 74 -6.46 5.15 3.63
CA PRO A 74 -6.10 6.55 3.82
C PRO A 74 -4.59 6.75 3.68
N LYS A 75 -4.18 7.83 3.00
CA LYS A 75 -2.78 8.25 2.99
C LYS A 75 -2.30 8.62 4.39
N THR A 76 -1.03 8.34 4.66
CA THR A 76 -0.33 8.78 5.87
C THR A 76 0.95 9.54 5.53
N ARG A 77 1.62 10.06 6.55
CA ARG A 77 2.93 10.70 6.39
C ARG A 77 4.00 9.65 6.09
N PRO A 78 5.07 10.02 5.41
CA PRO A 78 6.23 9.16 5.25
C PRO A 78 6.71 8.63 6.61
N PHE A 79 7.08 7.36 6.64
CA PHE A 79 7.64 6.70 7.82
C PHE A 79 8.90 5.95 7.41
N ASP A 80 9.83 5.85 8.35
CA ASP A 80 11.01 5.00 8.22
C ASP A 80 10.65 3.53 8.48
N TYR A 81 11.66 2.66 8.38
CA TYR A 81 11.50 1.23 8.65
C TYR A 81 10.80 1.00 10.00
N ARG A 82 9.75 0.18 9.99
CA ARG A 82 8.97 -0.18 11.16
C ARG A 82 9.43 -1.53 11.69
N SER A 83 9.41 -1.68 13.02
CA SER A 83 9.62 -2.96 13.68
C SER A 83 8.41 -3.87 13.47
N GLY A 84 8.64 -5.15 13.33
CA GLY A 84 7.62 -6.18 13.13
C GLY A 84 7.74 -6.87 11.77
N GLY A 85 6.76 -7.71 11.47
CA GLY A 85 6.69 -8.43 10.21
C GLY A 85 6.46 -7.51 9.03
N VAL A 86 7.14 -7.78 7.92
CA VAL A 86 6.94 -7.10 6.64
C VAL A 86 6.82 -8.12 5.53
N ILE A 87 5.75 -8.02 4.75
CA ILE A 87 5.55 -8.83 3.56
C ILE A 87 5.51 -7.90 2.36
N GLY A 88 6.39 -8.15 1.38
CA GLY A 88 6.43 -7.42 0.13
C GLY A 88 5.77 -8.21 -0.99
N PHE A 89 5.01 -7.53 -1.84
CA PHE A 89 4.54 -8.04 -3.11
C PHE A 89 5.10 -7.19 -4.23
N MET A 90 5.86 -7.83 -5.11
CA MET A 90 6.51 -7.17 -6.25
C MET A 90 5.75 -7.48 -7.52
N ALA A 91 5.33 -6.43 -8.20
CA ALA A 91 4.64 -6.45 -9.47
C ALA A 91 5.40 -5.55 -10.44
N ASP A 92 6.23 -6.14 -11.30
CA ASP A 92 7.13 -5.44 -12.22
C ASP A 92 7.98 -4.35 -11.51
N ASN A 93 7.71 -3.09 -11.81
CA ASN A 93 8.40 -1.93 -11.24
C ASN A 93 7.73 -1.36 -9.98
N VAL A 94 6.70 -2.04 -9.44
CA VAL A 94 5.99 -1.60 -8.24
C VAL A 94 6.16 -2.62 -7.13
N THR A 95 6.49 -2.16 -5.93
CA THR A 95 6.55 -2.97 -4.72
C THR A 95 5.55 -2.47 -3.70
N PHE A 96 4.68 -3.35 -3.26
CA PHE A 96 3.78 -3.14 -2.12
C PHE A 96 4.42 -3.77 -0.88
N SER A 97 4.62 -3.00 0.16
CA SER A 97 5.12 -3.48 1.46
C SER A 97 4.04 -3.34 2.51
N PHE A 98 3.60 -4.46 3.07
CA PHE A 98 2.58 -4.55 4.10
C PHE A 98 3.26 -4.81 5.44
N TYR A 99 3.02 -3.93 6.40
CA TYR A 99 3.60 -4.00 7.74
C TYR A 99 2.58 -4.55 8.74
N GLU A 100 3.06 -5.32 9.70
CA GLU A 100 2.24 -5.92 10.77
C GLU A 100 1.42 -4.90 11.54
N ASP A 101 1.91 -3.67 11.67
CA ASP A 101 1.22 -2.56 12.35
C ASP A 101 0.17 -1.86 11.48
N GLY A 102 -0.15 -2.40 10.31
CA GLY A 102 -1.15 -1.90 9.38
C GLY A 102 -0.68 -0.76 8.47
N HIS A 103 0.60 -0.40 8.50
CA HIS A 103 1.14 0.53 7.52
C HIS A 103 1.36 -0.19 6.18
N VAL A 104 1.21 0.56 5.09
CA VAL A 104 1.48 0.08 3.74
C VAL A 104 2.32 1.12 3.01
N CYS A 105 3.39 0.65 2.35
CA CYS A 105 4.22 1.48 1.47
C CYS A 105 4.16 0.93 0.06
N VAL A 106 3.87 1.80 -0.91
CA VAL A 106 3.95 1.48 -2.33
C VAL A 106 5.16 2.21 -2.90
N ILE A 107 6.10 1.46 -3.47
CA ILE A 107 7.34 1.97 -4.05
C ILE A 107 7.31 1.75 -5.55
N ILE A 108 7.49 2.82 -6.30
CA ILE A 108 7.57 2.80 -7.76
C ILE A 108 9.02 3.01 -8.17
N MET A 109 9.53 2.15 -9.02
CA MET A 109 10.90 2.18 -9.52
C MET A 109 10.93 2.45 -11.03
N ASP A 110 12.04 2.96 -11.53
CA ASP A 110 12.30 3.07 -12.97
C ASP A 110 12.91 1.78 -13.54
N GLU A 111 13.23 1.81 -14.83
CA GLU A 111 13.87 0.69 -15.54
C GLU A 111 15.28 0.35 -14.99
N GLN A 112 15.94 1.27 -14.31
CA GLN A 112 17.23 1.09 -13.66
C GLN A 112 17.11 0.63 -12.20
N HIS A 113 15.89 0.33 -11.72
CA HIS A 113 15.54 -0.04 -10.35
C HIS A 113 15.81 1.09 -9.32
N ALA A 114 15.88 2.33 -9.77
CA ALA A 114 15.93 3.47 -8.88
C ALA A 114 14.50 3.87 -8.44
N VAL A 115 14.35 4.22 -7.17
CA VAL A 115 13.05 4.64 -6.62
C VAL A 115 12.67 6.00 -7.21
N VAL A 116 11.55 6.04 -7.91
CA VAL A 116 10.99 7.25 -8.53
C VAL A 116 9.97 7.90 -7.62
N ASP A 117 9.13 7.09 -6.96
CA ASP A 117 8.06 7.61 -6.08
C ASP A 117 7.76 6.64 -4.94
N ARG A 118 7.19 7.18 -3.86
CA ARG A 118 6.73 6.41 -2.69
C ARG A 118 5.41 6.94 -2.18
N HIS A 119 4.50 6.04 -1.91
CA HIS A 119 3.20 6.35 -1.32
C HIS A 119 3.03 5.59 -0.01
N TYR A 120 2.50 6.26 1.01
CA TYR A 120 2.38 5.72 2.35
C TYR A 120 0.91 5.74 2.80
N PHE A 121 0.47 4.63 3.39
CA PHE A 121 -0.90 4.40 3.82
C PHE A 121 -0.93 3.78 5.23
N THR A 122 -2.09 3.83 5.84
CA THR A 122 -2.38 3.17 7.12
C THR A 122 -3.73 2.45 7.05
N GLY A 123 -4.05 1.62 8.05
CA GLY A 123 -5.28 0.83 8.09
C GLY A 123 -5.25 -0.42 7.22
N GLY A 124 -4.06 -0.96 6.98
CA GLY A 124 -3.82 -2.17 6.18
C GLY A 124 -3.60 -3.45 7.00
N GLU A 125 -4.06 -3.51 8.25
CA GLU A 125 -3.90 -4.68 9.13
C GLU A 125 -4.48 -5.95 8.51
N GLU A 126 -5.69 -5.86 7.94
CA GLU A 126 -6.34 -6.99 7.27
C GLU A 126 -5.58 -7.42 6.01
N LEU A 127 -5.00 -6.45 5.28
CA LEU A 127 -4.17 -6.76 4.11
C LEU A 127 -2.91 -7.52 4.52
N TYR A 128 -2.25 -7.08 5.60
CA TYR A 128 -1.08 -7.78 6.12
C TYR A 128 -1.41 -9.23 6.50
N LEU A 129 -2.50 -9.45 7.25
CA LEU A 129 -2.92 -10.79 7.67
C LEU A 129 -3.27 -11.67 6.46
N HIS A 130 -3.91 -11.12 5.45
CA HIS A 130 -4.22 -11.84 4.21
C HIS A 130 -2.95 -12.22 3.46
N MET A 131 -2.02 -11.29 3.28
CA MET A 131 -0.71 -11.55 2.65
C MET A 131 0.11 -12.57 3.43
N GLN A 132 0.06 -12.52 4.77
CA GLN A 132 0.71 -13.51 5.63
C GLN A 132 0.16 -14.92 5.41
N ALA A 133 -1.17 -15.04 5.25
CA ALA A 133 -1.81 -16.32 4.97
C ALA A 133 -1.40 -16.89 3.60
N ILE A 134 -1.34 -16.05 2.56
CA ILE A 134 -0.86 -16.45 1.23
C ILE A 134 0.58 -16.95 1.30
N VAL A 135 1.49 -16.19 1.92
CA VAL A 135 2.90 -16.56 2.03
C VAL A 135 3.08 -17.85 2.83
N ALA A 136 2.33 -18.05 3.93
CA ALA A 136 2.37 -19.26 4.72
C ALA A 136 1.92 -20.49 3.90
N GLN A 137 0.91 -20.37 3.05
CA GLN A 137 0.47 -21.44 2.16
C GLN A 137 1.53 -21.77 1.12
N LEU A 138 2.13 -20.78 0.49
CA LEU A 138 3.21 -20.95 -0.48
C LEU A 138 4.45 -21.63 0.13
N ASP A 139 4.76 -21.34 1.40
CA ASP A 139 5.88 -21.97 2.12
C ASP A 139 5.64 -23.46 2.34
N ILE A 140 4.41 -23.88 2.62
CA ILE A 140 4.03 -25.28 2.74
C ILE A 140 4.15 -26.01 1.39
N GLU A 141 3.67 -25.39 0.32
CA GLU A 141 3.73 -25.97 -1.04
C GLU A 141 5.16 -26.13 -1.55
N SER A 142 6.08 -25.25 -1.15
CA SER A 142 7.49 -25.29 -1.56
C SER A 142 8.31 -26.40 -0.87
N GLN A 143 7.78 -26.99 0.21
CA GLN A 143 8.43 -28.05 0.99
C GLN A 143 7.96 -29.46 0.59
N THR A 144 6.95 -29.56 -0.25
CA THR A 144 6.42 -30.83 -0.79
C THR A 144 6.91 -31.08 -2.20
#